data_fde2b983669ae00b843dcdfa1f676818
#
_entry.id   fde2b983669ae00b843dcdfa1f676818
#
_cell.length_a   1.000
_cell.length_b   1.000
_cell.length_c   1.000
_cell.angle_alpha   90.00
_cell.angle_beta   90.00
_cell.angle_gamma   90.00
#
_symmetry.space_group_name_H-M   'P 1'
#
loop_
_entity.id
_entity.type
_entity.pdbx_description
1 polymer ?
#
loop_
_entity_poly.entity_id
_entity_poly.type
_entity_poly.pdbx_seq_one_letter_code
_entity_poly.pdbx_strand_id
1 'polypeptide(L)'
;MQLIYTISYATDGTSIYLTRDIGGAIERYEKYKFDKMIYVVSSQQDLHLSQFFKILELMNFSWASSLLHINYGLVQGMSTRKGNVVFLDQIIKEAAQVMHDQMQKNEEKYKAIEDPETISREIGITGVKIQDMAAKRFVRKYIT
;
A
#
# COMPACT_ATOMS: atom_id res chain seq x y z
N MET A 1 0.72 -29.31 5.55
CA MET A 1 1.06 -28.07 4.83
C MET A 1 1.78 -28.48 3.54
N GLN A 2 1.10 -28.35 2.40
CA GLN A 2 1.62 -28.77 1.11
C GLN A 2 2.72 -27.78 0.70
N LEU A 3 3.98 -28.23 0.62
CA LEU A 3 5.08 -27.46 0.03
C LEU A 3 4.76 -27.29 -1.46
N ILE A 4 4.29 -26.10 -1.83
CA ILE A 4 4.16 -25.75 -3.22
C ILE A 4 5.59 -25.53 -3.73
N TYR A 5 5.99 -26.29 -4.73
CA TYR A 5 7.29 -26.14 -5.38
C TYR A 5 7.43 -24.71 -5.90
N THR A 6 8.43 -24.03 -5.42
CA THR A 6 8.72 -22.66 -5.85
C THR A 6 9.81 -22.71 -6.91
N ILE A 7 9.48 -22.29 -8.13
CA ILE A 7 10.45 -22.13 -9.22
C ILE A 7 11.22 -20.83 -8.98
N SER A 8 12.54 -20.91 -8.88
CA SER A 8 13.39 -19.75 -8.58
C SER A 8 14.04 -19.13 -9.80
N TYR A 9 13.98 -19.82 -10.95
CA TYR A 9 14.61 -19.39 -12.21
C TYR A 9 13.63 -19.56 -13.37
N ALA A 10 13.72 -18.67 -14.36
CA ALA A 10 13.07 -18.83 -15.65
C ALA A 10 13.83 -19.89 -16.49
N THR A 11 13.22 -20.33 -17.60
CA THR A 11 13.80 -21.34 -18.50
C THR A 11 15.13 -20.93 -19.12
N ASP A 12 15.40 -19.64 -19.21
CA ASP A 12 16.65 -19.03 -19.69
C ASP A 12 17.72 -18.84 -18.59
N GLY A 13 17.45 -19.31 -17.35
CA GLY A 13 18.34 -19.18 -16.20
C GLY A 13 18.29 -17.83 -15.50
N THR A 14 17.43 -16.89 -15.95
CA THR A 14 17.27 -15.60 -15.27
C THR A 14 16.50 -15.74 -13.97
N SER A 15 16.75 -14.83 -13.01
CA SER A 15 16.04 -14.80 -11.74
C SER A 15 14.61 -14.31 -11.92
N ILE A 16 13.65 -15.04 -11.33
CA ILE A 16 12.26 -14.62 -11.24
C ILE A 16 12.04 -13.66 -10.04
N TYR A 17 10.84 -13.12 -9.93
CA TYR A 17 10.48 -12.16 -8.87
C TYR A 17 10.86 -12.62 -7.46
N LEU A 18 10.61 -13.88 -7.13
CA LEU A 18 10.92 -14.43 -5.81
C LEU A 18 12.41 -14.35 -5.46
N THR A 19 13.29 -14.69 -6.39
CA THR A 19 14.74 -14.61 -6.19
C THR A 19 15.20 -13.17 -5.97
N ARG A 20 14.58 -12.23 -6.69
CA ARG A 20 14.85 -10.79 -6.52
C ARG A 20 14.35 -10.29 -5.16
N ASP A 21 13.20 -10.75 -4.70
CA ASP A 21 12.66 -10.39 -3.38
C ASP A 21 13.54 -10.91 -2.25
N ILE A 22 14.05 -12.15 -2.37
CA ILE A 22 15.02 -12.72 -1.41
C ILE A 22 16.29 -11.86 -1.36
N GLY A 23 16.90 -11.60 -2.50
CA GLY A 23 18.10 -10.76 -2.59
C GLY A 23 17.86 -9.35 -2.03
N GLY A 24 16.73 -8.74 -2.39
CA GLY A 24 16.35 -7.41 -1.91
C GLY A 24 16.09 -7.35 -0.39
N ALA A 25 15.55 -8.42 0.21
CA ALA A 25 15.38 -8.48 1.66
C ALA A 25 16.72 -8.59 2.40
N ILE A 26 17.64 -9.40 1.87
CA ILE A 26 19.00 -9.55 2.41
C ILE A 26 19.72 -8.19 2.35
N GLU A 27 19.73 -7.54 1.18
CA GLU A 27 20.35 -6.23 1.00
C GLU A 27 19.77 -5.18 1.96
N ARG A 28 18.43 -5.15 2.12
CA ARG A 28 17.78 -4.22 3.06
C ARG A 28 18.20 -4.48 4.49
N TYR A 29 18.28 -5.75 4.90
CA TYR A 29 18.75 -6.05 6.24
C TYR A 29 20.21 -5.68 6.44
N GLU A 30 21.08 -5.95 5.49
CA GLU A 30 22.50 -5.56 5.56
C GLU A 30 22.67 -4.04 5.68
N LYS A 31 21.87 -3.29 4.93
CA LYS A 31 21.94 -1.83 4.89
C LYS A 31 21.33 -1.15 6.11
N TYR A 32 20.16 -1.62 6.55
CA TYR A 32 19.37 -0.90 7.55
C TYR A 32 19.35 -1.56 8.93
N LYS A 33 19.75 -2.83 9.04
CA LYS A 33 19.71 -3.62 10.29
C LYS A 33 18.39 -3.43 11.05
N PHE A 34 17.28 -3.49 10.33
CA PHE A 34 15.94 -3.21 10.85
C PHE A 34 15.51 -4.20 11.94
N ASP A 35 14.82 -3.71 12.94
CA ASP A 35 14.13 -4.53 13.94
C ASP A 35 12.82 -5.09 13.39
N LYS A 36 12.20 -4.38 12.44
CA LYS A 36 10.96 -4.77 11.79
C LYS A 36 10.90 -4.26 10.36
N MET A 37 10.53 -5.13 9.42
CA MET A 37 10.27 -4.78 8.03
C MET A 37 8.80 -5.05 7.70
N ILE A 38 8.10 -4.00 7.24
CA ILE A 38 6.67 -4.10 6.89
C ILE A 38 6.52 -4.00 5.38
N TYR A 39 5.92 -5.02 4.79
CA TYR A 39 5.53 -5.06 3.37
C TYR A 39 4.06 -4.65 3.26
N VAL A 40 3.79 -3.46 2.73
CA VAL A 40 2.43 -2.97 2.47
C VAL A 40 2.10 -3.28 1.01
N VAL A 41 1.44 -4.42 0.78
CA VAL A 41 1.21 -4.98 -0.55
C VAL A 41 -0.20 -5.54 -0.65
N SER A 42 -0.81 -5.46 -1.84
CA SER A 42 -2.16 -5.98 -2.08
C SER A 42 -2.32 -7.46 -1.69
N SER A 43 -3.51 -7.82 -1.19
CA SER A 43 -3.88 -9.18 -0.81
C SER A 43 -3.72 -10.22 -1.93
N GLN A 44 -3.64 -9.80 -3.18
CA GLN A 44 -3.30 -10.68 -4.31
C GLN A 44 -1.90 -11.30 -4.18
N GLN A 45 -1.03 -10.70 -3.36
CA GLN A 45 0.34 -11.16 -3.12
C GLN A 45 0.49 -11.95 -1.81
N ASP A 46 -0.62 -12.25 -1.09
CA ASP A 46 -0.59 -12.95 0.20
C ASP A 46 0.20 -14.27 0.12
N LEU A 47 -0.10 -15.08 -0.90
CA LEU A 47 0.58 -16.36 -1.10
C LEU A 47 2.07 -16.16 -1.41
N HIS A 48 2.40 -15.24 -2.30
CA HIS A 48 3.78 -14.95 -2.68
C HIS A 48 4.61 -14.50 -1.46
N LEU A 49 4.10 -13.55 -0.68
CA LEU A 49 4.81 -13.05 0.49
C LEU A 49 4.93 -14.10 1.60
N SER A 50 3.90 -14.91 1.82
CA SER A 50 4.00 -16.01 2.78
C SER A 50 5.05 -17.07 2.40
N GLN A 51 5.15 -17.40 1.11
CA GLN A 51 6.19 -18.29 0.60
C GLN A 51 7.59 -17.66 0.70
N PHE A 52 7.70 -16.41 0.31
CA PHE A 52 8.93 -15.63 0.40
C PHE A 52 9.48 -15.57 1.84
N PHE A 53 8.66 -15.22 2.82
CA PHE A 53 9.07 -15.19 4.23
C PHE A 53 9.47 -16.58 4.71
N LYS A 54 8.71 -17.62 4.32
CA LYS A 54 9.03 -18.99 4.70
C LYS A 54 10.36 -19.49 4.13
N ILE A 55 10.71 -19.07 2.92
CA ILE A 55 12.02 -19.39 2.33
C ILE A 55 13.15 -18.74 3.13
N LEU A 56 13.01 -17.47 3.52
CA LEU A 56 14.01 -16.78 4.34
C LEU A 56 14.18 -17.47 5.71
N GLU A 57 13.10 -17.95 6.34
CA GLU A 57 13.17 -18.76 7.56
C GLU A 57 13.95 -20.06 7.32
N LEU A 58 13.65 -20.77 6.21
CA LEU A 58 14.33 -22.02 5.85
C LEU A 58 15.82 -21.81 5.51
N MET A 59 16.18 -20.64 5.04
CA MET A 59 17.56 -20.20 4.84
C MET A 59 18.25 -19.80 6.15
N ASN A 60 17.57 -19.93 7.29
CA ASN A 60 18.06 -19.63 8.64
C ASN A 60 18.49 -18.17 8.85
N PHE A 61 17.87 -17.22 8.17
CA PHE A 61 18.05 -15.81 8.49
C PHE A 61 17.36 -15.49 9.82
N SER A 62 18.13 -15.05 10.82
CA SER A 62 17.63 -14.76 12.19
C SER A 62 16.57 -13.65 12.22
N TRP A 63 16.62 -12.74 11.25
CA TRP A 63 15.69 -11.61 11.10
C TRP A 63 14.44 -11.95 10.28
N ALA A 64 14.30 -13.16 9.75
CA ALA A 64 13.14 -13.52 8.93
C ALA A 64 11.81 -13.38 9.68
N SER A 65 11.81 -13.63 11.00
CA SER A 65 10.63 -13.43 11.87
C SER A 65 10.22 -11.96 12.06
N SER A 66 11.10 -11.02 11.73
CA SER A 66 10.81 -9.57 11.79
C SER A 66 10.07 -9.04 10.57
N LEU A 67 9.81 -9.88 9.57
CA LEU A 67 9.08 -9.51 8.36
C LEU A 67 7.57 -9.60 8.60
N LEU A 68 6.84 -8.57 8.20
CA LEU A 68 5.39 -8.50 8.35
C LEU A 68 4.75 -8.06 7.04
N HIS A 69 3.69 -8.75 6.65
CA HIS A 69 2.82 -8.33 5.55
C HIS A 69 1.57 -7.63 6.07
N ILE A 70 1.37 -6.40 5.65
CA ILE A 70 0.12 -5.66 5.82
C ILE A 70 -0.55 -5.58 4.45
N ASN A 71 -1.59 -6.37 4.27
CA ASN A 71 -2.31 -6.41 3.02
C ASN A 71 -3.47 -5.39 2.99
N TYR A 72 -3.88 -5.05 1.78
CA TYR A 72 -5.07 -4.26 1.50
C TYR A 72 -5.85 -4.87 0.33
N GLY A 73 -7.15 -4.57 0.27
CA GLY A 73 -8.03 -5.04 -0.80
C GLY A 73 -7.70 -4.41 -2.15
N LEU A 74 -8.14 -5.06 -3.22
CA LEU A 74 -7.99 -4.54 -4.58
C LEU A 74 -8.80 -3.25 -4.75
N VAL A 75 -8.17 -2.21 -5.28
CA VAL A 75 -8.88 -0.99 -5.71
C VAL A 75 -9.60 -1.30 -7.03
N GLN A 76 -10.94 -1.20 -7.03
CA GLN A 76 -11.73 -1.50 -8.23
C GLN A 76 -11.65 -0.36 -9.25
N GLY A 77 -11.75 -0.73 -10.52
CA GLY A 77 -11.73 0.23 -11.63
C GLY A 77 -10.33 0.69 -12.04
N MET A 78 -9.28 0.37 -11.26
CA MET A 78 -7.91 0.75 -11.57
C MET A 78 -7.11 -0.42 -12.14
N SER A 79 -6.39 -0.17 -13.22
CA SER A 79 -5.46 -1.13 -13.81
C SER A 79 -4.31 -0.40 -14.49
N THR A 80 -3.13 -0.51 -13.92
CA THR A 80 -1.90 0.04 -14.52
C THR A 80 -1.61 -0.55 -15.90
N ARG A 81 -1.96 -1.84 -16.11
CA ARG A 81 -1.79 -2.51 -17.40
C ARG A 81 -2.74 -1.99 -18.48
N LYS A 82 -3.92 -1.47 -18.11
CA LYS A 82 -4.93 -0.92 -19.03
C LYS A 82 -4.88 0.61 -19.12
N GLY A 83 -3.98 1.27 -18.39
CA GLY A 83 -3.87 2.73 -18.37
C GLY A 83 -4.95 3.45 -17.55
N ASN A 84 -5.88 2.74 -16.93
CA ASN A 84 -6.90 3.33 -16.06
C ASN A 84 -6.32 3.51 -14.66
N VAL A 85 -5.67 4.63 -14.42
CA VAL A 85 -5.06 4.96 -13.14
C VAL A 85 -5.55 6.33 -12.69
N VAL A 86 -6.05 6.43 -11.46
CA VAL A 86 -6.28 7.70 -10.77
C VAL A 86 -5.10 7.91 -9.82
N PHE A 87 -4.40 9.02 -9.96
CA PHE A 87 -3.26 9.34 -9.11
C PHE A 87 -3.72 9.85 -7.75
N LEU A 88 -2.94 9.57 -6.72
CA LEU A 88 -3.26 9.96 -5.34
C LEU A 88 -3.39 11.49 -5.18
N ASP A 89 -2.58 12.26 -5.88
CA ASP A 89 -2.64 13.72 -5.85
C ASP A 89 -3.94 14.26 -6.44
N GLN A 90 -4.51 13.58 -7.44
CA GLN A 90 -5.82 13.92 -7.98
C GLN A 90 -6.92 13.66 -6.94
N ILE A 91 -6.90 12.50 -6.29
CA ILE A 91 -7.86 12.16 -5.23
C ILE A 91 -7.80 13.20 -4.09
N ILE A 92 -6.60 13.58 -3.68
CA ILE A 92 -6.40 14.59 -2.63
C ILE A 92 -6.94 15.96 -3.07
N LYS A 93 -6.70 16.37 -4.31
CA LYS A 93 -7.21 17.63 -4.86
C LYS A 93 -8.73 17.65 -4.91
N GLU A 94 -9.35 16.58 -5.42
CA GLU A 94 -10.81 16.47 -5.48
C GLU A 94 -11.43 16.48 -4.08
N ALA A 95 -10.87 15.74 -3.13
CA ALA A 95 -11.33 15.73 -1.75
C ALA A 95 -11.18 17.11 -1.09
N ALA A 96 -10.07 17.82 -1.33
CA ALA A 96 -9.86 19.17 -0.83
C ALA A 96 -10.89 20.16 -1.43
N GLN A 97 -11.18 20.05 -2.73
CA GLN A 97 -12.18 20.90 -3.38
C GLN A 97 -13.58 20.67 -2.79
N VAL A 98 -13.99 19.43 -2.63
CA VAL A 98 -15.27 19.09 -2.01
C VAL A 98 -15.37 19.65 -0.59
N MET A 99 -14.29 19.57 0.20
CA MET A 99 -14.27 20.17 1.55
C MET A 99 -14.33 21.68 1.52
N HIS A 100 -13.61 22.30 0.62
CA HIS A 100 -13.63 23.76 0.43
C HIS A 100 -15.06 24.25 0.09
N ASP A 101 -15.73 23.59 -0.85
CA ASP A 101 -17.10 23.91 -1.26
C ASP A 101 -18.09 23.72 -0.09
N GLN A 102 -17.88 22.70 0.76
CA GLN A 102 -18.70 22.52 1.97
C GLN A 102 -18.46 23.60 3.02
N MET A 103 -17.20 24.03 3.19
CA MET A 103 -16.86 25.13 4.12
C MET A 103 -17.51 26.44 3.71
N GLN A 104 -17.53 26.76 2.40
CA GLN A 104 -18.15 27.96 1.87
C GLN A 104 -19.65 28.07 2.12
N LYS A 105 -20.37 26.95 2.30
CA LYS A 105 -21.82 26.97 2.58
C LYS A 105 -22.18 27.65 3.90
N ASN A 106 -21.23 27.79 4.81
CA ASN A 106 -21.41 28.53 6.04
C ASN A 106 -20.50 29.77 6.04
N GLU A 107 -21.04 30.89 5.49
CA GLU A 107 -20.27 32.10 5.29
C GLU A 107 -19.70 32.71 6.58
N GLU A 108 -20.41 32.62 7.69
CA GLU A 108 -19.94 33.19 8.97
C GLU A 108 -18.69 32.44 9.46
N LYS A 109 -18.74 31.11 9.45
CA LYS A 109 -17.62 30.28 9.85
C LYS A 109 -16.46 30.36 8.86
N TYR A 110 -16.77 30.44 7.56
CA TYR A 110 -15.77 30.54 6.52
C TYR A 110 -14.92 31.80 6.64
N LYS A 111 -15.54 32.97 6.94
CA LYS A 111 -14.84 34.24 7.17
C LYS A 111 -13.91 34.23 8.39
N ALA A 112 -14.14 33.34 9.34
CA ALA A 112 -13.31 33.19 10.54
C ALA A 112 -12.08 32.27 10.32
N ILE A 113 -11.97 31.65 9.15
CA ILE A 113 -10.86 30.75 8.82
C ILE A 113 -9.73 31.53 8.17
N GLU A 114 -8.54 31.48 8.76
CA GLU A 114 -7.37 32.23 8.31
C GLU A 114 -6.81 31.72 6.98
N ASP A 115 -6.79 30.38 6.77
CA ASP A 115 -6.32 29.73 5.55
C ASP A 115 -7.25 28.59 5.12
N PRO A 116 -8.35 28.92 4.40
CA PRO A 116 -9.33 27.92 3.97
C PRO A 116 -8.77 26.85 3.02
N GLU A 117 -7.77 27.19 2.20
CA GLU A 117 -7.18 26.23 1.26
C GLU A 117 -6.39 25.14 1.97
N THR A 118 -5.51 25.51 2.88
CA THR A 118 -4.75 24.53 3.67
C THR A 118 -5.68 23.67 4.53
N ILE A 119 -6.65 24.29 5.20
CA ILE A 119 -7.60 23.56 6.06
C ILE A 119 -8.46 22.59 5.25
N SER A 120 -8.99 23.01 4.10
CA SER A 120 -9.78 22.12 3.23
C SER A 120 -8.95 20.94 2.73
N ARG A 121 -7.68 21.16 2.42
CA ARG A 121 -6.75 20.12 2.02
C ARG A 121 -6.46 19.13 3.14
N GLU A 122 -6.22 19.60 4.35
CA GLU A 122 -5.97 18.71 5.52
C GLU A 122 -7.21 17.89 5.87
N ILE A 123 -8.39 18.49 5.85
CA ILE A 123 -9.66 17.78 6.07
C ILE A 123 -9.91 16.77 4.94
N GLY A 124 -9.65 17.13 3.68
CA GLY A 124 -9.76 16.25 2.54
C GLY A 124 -8.84 15.02 2.67
N ILE A 125 -7.57 15.22 2.99
CA ILE A 125 -6.61 14.13 3.25
C ILE A 125 -7.10 13.23 4.40
N THR A 126 -7.62 13.83 5.47
CA THR A 126 -8.13 13.09 6.61
C THR A 126 -9.35 12.27 6.23
N GLY A 127 -10.27 12.82 5.43
CA GLY A 127 -11.42 12.11 4.89
C GLY A 127 -11.02 10.88 4.06
N VAL A 128 -10.05 11.04 3.14
CA VAL A 128 -9.49 9.93 2.34
C VAL A 128 -8.89 8.84 3.23
N LYS A 129 -8.11 9.21 4.25
CA LYS A 129 -7.51 8.25 5.19
C LYS A 129 -8.58 7.48 5.97
N ILE A 130 -9.59 8.17 6.49
CA ILE A 130 -10.67 7.54 7.26
C ILE A 130 -11.49 6.61 6.37
N GLN A 131 -11.85 7.02 5.16
CA GLN A 131 -12.55 6.17 4.20
C GLN A 131 -11.75 4.90 3.88
N ASP A 132 -10.44 5.04 3.67
CA ASP A 132 -9.58 3.89 3.39
C ASP A 132 -9.48 2.93 4.58
N MET A 133 -9.35 3.45 5.80
CA MET A 133 -9.24 2.66 7.02
C MET A 133 -10.57 2.06 7.52
N ALA A 134 -11.71 2.66 7.20
CA ALA A 134 -13.03 2.17 7.59
C ALA A 134 -13.39 0.83 6.91
N ALA A 135 -12.88 0.58 5.71
CA ALA A 135 -13.10 -0.67 5.01
C ALA A 135 -12.28 -1.82 5.64
N LYS A 136 -12.88 -3.01 5.75
CA LYS A 136 -12.13 -4.22 6.12
C LYS A 136 -11.02 -4.46 5.10
N ARG A 137 -9.83 -4.89 5.54
CA ARG A 137 -8.63 -5.09 4.69
C ARG A 137 -8.87 -5.94 3.44
N PHE A 138 -9.81 -6.88 3.49
CA PHE A 138 -10.11 -7.82 2.41
C PHE A 138 -11.28 -7.39 1.52
N VAL A 139 -11.89 -6.24 1.76
CA VAL A 139 -13.00 -5.75 0.94
C VAL A 139 -12.44 -4.95 -0.23
N ARG A 140 -13.02 -5.17 -1.41
CA ARG A 140 -12.72 -4.37 -2.59
C ARG A 140 -13.06 -2.90 -2.30
N LYS A 141 -12.10 -2.01 -2.52
CA LYS A 141 -12.28 -0.58 -2.29
C LYS A 141 -12.74 0.10 -3.58
N TYR A 142 -13.77 0.92 -3.46
CA TYR A 142 -14.18 1.84 -4.51
C TYR A 142 -13.68 3.23 -4.15
N ILE A 143 -13.11 3.93 -5.12
CA ILE A 143 -12.84 5.36 -5.00
C ILE A 143 -14.12 6.04 -5.50
N THR A 144 -14.94 6.57 -4.62
CA THR A 144 -16.15 7.36 -4.93
C THR A 144 -15.89 8.82 -4.67
#